data_ff82728d676a73e16e1079e6fe096bf0
#
_entry.id   ff82728d676a73e16e1079e6fe096bf0
#
_cell.length_a   1.000
_cell.length_b   1.000
_cell.length_c   1.000
_cell.angle_alpha   90.00
_cell.angle_beta   90.00
_cell.angle_gamma   90.00
#
_symmetry.space_group_name_H-M   'P 1'
#
loop_
_entity.id
_entity.type
_entity.pdbx_description
1 polymer ?
#
loop_
_entity_poly.entity_id
_entity_poly.type
_entity_poly.pdbx_seq_one_letter_code
_entity_poly.pdbx_strand_id
1 'polypeptide(L)'
;MEFKSGTKFSRLDAAVLDSIPEPVVVIDHQRDVVAANRSAEIDIGVTYPGRALALSLRHPAALEAVDQVLAGDPARTVEVTFPSPSPRTFDLIVAPVPGDALSQSSSAKAGAVLVFHDITAEKMADQMRADFVANVSHELRSPLSALVGFIETLQGPAQGDKEAQEKFFGIMAVEAGRMKRLIEDLLSLSAIEVEEHVAPQDRVRVVELIEGVVESLGQGAEAKDMKVIVDASEDTPKVLGDSDLLVQVIRNLVENAIFYGRAGTQVTVTVRPMDRLAETGGPGV
;
A
#
# COMPACT_ATOMS: atom_id res chain seq x y z
N MET A 1 -22.30 26.01 -15.25
CA MET A 1 -21.45 26.67 -14.26
C MET A 1 -21.87 28.14 -14.18
N GLU A 2 -22.54 28.53 -13.09
CA GLU A 2 -22.93 29.94 -12.87
C GLU A 2 -21.87 30.62 -12.03
N PHE A 3 -21.26 31.68 -12.59
CA PHE A 3 -20.25 32.46 -11.88
C PHE A 3 -20.93 33.60 -11.09
N LYS A 4 -20.35 33.94 -9.93
CA LYS A 4 -20.81 35.09 -9.12
C LYS A 4 -20.79 36.35 -10.00
N SER A 5 -21.86 37.12 -10.04
CA SER A 5 -21.96 38.37 -10.82
C SER A 5 -20.82 39.30 -10.42
N GLY A 6 -19.94 39.67 -11.37
CA GLY A 6 -18.79 40.54 -11.15
C GLY A 6 -17.42 39.85 -11.20
N THR A 7 -17.34 38.55 -11.39
CA THR A 7 -16.08 37.80 -11.49
C THR A 7 -15.56 37.79 -12.93
N LYS A 8 -14.23 37.98 -13.12
CA LYS A 8 -13.57 37.94 -14.44
C LYS A 8 -13.44 36.54 -15.07
N PHE A 9 -13.82 35.49 -14.36
CA PHE A 9 -13.66 34.12 -14.85
C PHE A 9 -14.44 33.89 -16.16
N SER A 10 -13.69 33.68 -17.23
CA SER A 10 -14.22 33.37 -18.56
C SER A 10 -14.47 31.86 -18.73
N ARG A 11 -15.13 31.47 -19.84
CA ARG A 11 -15.25 30.06 -20.22
C ARG A 11 -13.90 29.39 -20.46
N LEU A 12 -12.89 30.15 -20.89
CA LEU A 12 -11.54 29.65 -21.10
C LEU A 12 -10.85 29.34 -19.76
N ASP A 13 -11.02 30.24 -18.76
CA ASP A 13 -10.43 30.01 -17.43
C ASP A 13 -11.03 28.79 -16.74
N ALA A 14 -12.33 28.56 -16.89
CA ALA A 14 -13.01 27.36 -16.42
C ALA A 14 -12.45 26.08 -17.09
N ALA A 15 -12.27 26.12 -18.43
CA ALA A 15 -11.75 24.96 -19.17
C ALA A 15 -10.30 24.67 -18.78
N VAL A 16 -9.50 25.70 -18.51
CA VAL A 16 -8.11 25.54 -18.03
C VAL A 16 -8.10 24.89 -16.64
N LEU A 17 -8.94 25.35 -15.70
CA LEU A 17 -9.06 24.72 -14.38
C LEU A 17 -9.52 23.26 -14.47
N ASP A 18 -10.50 22.98 -15.31
CA ASP A 18 -11.02 21.60 -15.49
C ASP A 18 -10.02 20.67 -16.20
N SER A 19 -8.98 21.20 -16.86
CA SER A 19 -7.90 20.40 -17.43
C SER A 19 -6.86 19.94 -16.41
N ILE A 20 -6.89 20.51 -15.20
CA ILE A 20 -5.99 20.14 -14.10
C ILE A 20 -6.58 18.92 -13.40
N PRO A 21 -5.85 17.79 -13.32
CA PRO A 21 -6.36 16.57 -12.69
C PRO A 21 -6.49 16.69 -11.18
N GLU A 22 -5.67 17.55 -10.55
CA GLU A 22 -5.70 17.82 -9.12
C GLU A 22 -6.90 18.69 -8.74
N PRO A 23 -7.50 18.49 -7.54
CA PRO A 23 -8.53 19.39 -7.04
C PRO A 23 -7.99 20.82 -6.85
N VAL A 24 -8.62 21.79 -7.49
CA VAL A 24 -8.29 23.21 -7.39
C VAL A 24 -9.49 24.02 -7.01
N VAL A 25 -9.35 24.87 -5.98
CA VAL A 25 -10.37 25.80 -5.49
C VAL A 25 -9.81 27.22 -5.44
N VAL A 26 -10.52 28.17 -5.97
CA VAL A 26 -10.16 29.59 -5.87
C VAL A 26 -11.19 30.27 -4.97
N ILE A 27 -10.71 31.06 -4.01
CA ILE A 27 -11.53 31.79 -3.05
C ILE A 27 -11.24 33.29 -3.08
N ASP A 28 -12.22 34.08 -2.69
CA ASP A 28 -12.05 35.52 -2.47
C ASP A 28 -11.57 35.82 -1.02
N HIS A 29 -11.39 37.10 -0.72
CA HIS A 29 -10.98 37.58 0.60
C HIS A 29 -11.99 37.33 1.73
N GLN A 30 -13.24 36.97 1.40
CA GLN A 30 -14.30 36.58 2.34
C GLN A 30 -14.35 35.07 2.56
N ARG A 31 -13.43 34.32 1.93
CA ARG A 31 -13.38 32.85 1.89
C ARG A 31 -14.57 32.23 1.14
N ASP A 32 -15.23 33.00 0.29
CA ASP A 32 -16.24 32.44 -0.59
C ASP A 32 -15.57 31.82 -1.82
N VAL A 33 -16.07 30.65 -2.23
CA VAL A 33 -15.57 29.95 -3.42
C VAL A 33 -15.94 30.74 -4.67
N VAL A 34 -14.91 31.18 -5.40
CA VAL A 34 -15.04 31.89 -6.68
C VAL A 34 -15.11 30.90 -7.84
N ALA A 35 -14.23 29.89 -7.81
CA ALA A 35 -14.18 28.83 -8.80
C ALA A 35 -13.66 27.53 -8.16
N ALA A 36 -14.07 26.41 -8.72
CA ALA A 36 -13.54 25.10 -8.41
C ALA A 36 -13.54 24.26 -9.69
N ASN A 37 -12.56 23.39 -9.87
CA ASN A 37 -12.56 22.46 -10.98
C ASN A 37 -13.37 21.19 -10.65
N ARG A 38 -13.58 20.37 -11.67
CA ARG A 38 -14.36 19.12 -11.54
C ARG A 38 -13.77 18.16 -10.51
N SER A 39 -12.44 18.09 -10.40
CA SER A 39 -11.78 17.24 -9.41
C SER A 39 -12.10 17.71 -7.99
N ALA A 40 -12.13 19.02 -7.72
CA ALA A 40 -12.49 19.56 -6.41
C ALA A 40 -13.97 19.26 -6.04
N GLU A 41 -14.86 19.24 -7.02
CA GLU A 41 -16.26 18.86 -6.81
C GLU A 41 -16.38 17.38 -6.41
N ILE A 42 -15.64 16.50 -7.09
CA ILE A 42 -15.69 15.03 -6.89
C ILE A 42 -14.96 14.62 -5.61
N ASP A 43 -13.72 15.07 -5.44
CA ASP A 43 -12.80 14.56 -4.41
C ASP A 43 -12.93 15.27 -3.06
N ILE A 44 -13.25 16.60 -3.09
CA ILE A 44 -13.33 17.43 -1.88
C ILE A 44 -14.78 17.80 -1.52
N GLY A 45 -15.71 17.63 -2.47
CA GLY A 45 -17.11 17.96 -2.27
C GLY A 45 -17.40 19.47 -2.29
N VAL A 46 -16.55 20.25 -2.94
CA VAL A 46 -16.74 21.69 -3.13
C VAL A 46 -17.78 21.92 -4.21
N THR A 47 -19.01 22.17 -3.82
CA THR A 47 -20.16 21.98 -4.72
C THR A 47 -20.62 23.24 -5.46
N TYR A 48 -20.31 24.49 -5.04
CA TYR A 48 -20.81 25.70 -5.71
C TYR A 48 -19.96 26.95 -5.52
N PRO A 49 -19.72 27.74 -6.60
CA PRO A 49 -19.26 29.10 -6.48
C PRO A 49 -20.23 29.96 -5.65
N GLY A 50 -19.67 30.85 -4.81
CA GLY A 50 -20.45 31.77 -4.00
C GLY A 50 -20.84 31.25 -2.62
N ARG A 51 -20.40 30.06 -2.22
CA ARG A 51 -20.54 29.56 -0.84
C ARG A 51 -19.24 29.65 -0.08
N ALA A 52 -19.34 29.81 1.24
CA ALA A 52 -18.18 29.80 2.12
C ALA A 52 -17.40 28.47 2.04
N LEU A 53 -16.09 28.53 1.87
CA LEU A 53 -15.20 27.39 1.82
C LEU A 53 -15.40 26.44 3.01
N ALA A 54 -15.61 26.96 4.21
CA ALA A 54 -15.82 26.21 5.45
C ALA A 54 -17.01 25.26 5.44
N LEU A 55 -17.92 25.37 4.49
CA LEU A 55 -19.01 24.40 4.34
C LEU A 55 -18.53 23.06 3.76
N SER A 56 -17.53 23.10 2.88
CA SER A 56 -16.94 21.90 2.26
C SER A 56 -15.62 21.51 2.91
N LEU A 57 -14.77 22.46 3.26
CA LEU A 57 -13.47 22.23 3.90
C LEU A 57 -13.53 22.61 5.37
N ARG A 58 -13.61 21.59 6.26
CA ARG A 58 -13.72 21.79 7.72
C ARG A 58 -12.45 21.41 8.47
N HIS A 59 -11.32 21.31 7.80
CA HIS A 59 -10.04 20.96 8.40
C HIS A 59 -9.39 22.17 9.06
N PRO A 60 -9.10 22.17 10.38
CA PRO A 60 -8.60 23.35 11.10
C PRO A 60 -7.30 23.92 10.51
N ALA A 61 -6.30 23.04 10.23
CA ALA A 61 -5.02 23.47 9.67
C ALA A 61 -5.18 24.09 8.26
N ALA A 62 -6.12 23.57 7.44
CA ALA A 62 -6.40 24.15 6.13
C ALA A 62 -7.00 25.56 6.25
N LEU A 63 -7.96 25.74 7.15
CA LEU A 63 -8.59 27.05 7.37
C LEU A 63 -7.60 28.06 7.95
N GLU A 64 -6.72 27.63 8.85
CA GLU A 64 -5.65 28.47 9.38
C GLU A 64 -4.66 28.90 8.29
N ALA A 65 -4.22 28.00 7.42
CA ALA A 65 -3.36 28.31 6.29
C ALA A 65 -4.01 29.32 5.33
N VAL A 66 -5.31 29.16 5.06
CA VAL A 66 -6.09 30.12 4.28
C VAL A 66 -6.10 31.50 4.94
N ASP A 67 -6.33 31.58 6.24
CA ASP A 67 -6.36 32.84 6.99
C ASP A 67 -5.01 33.58 6.94
N GLN A 68 -3.93 32.84 7.11
CA GLN A 68 -2.59 33.41 7.08
C GLN A 68 -2.23 33.94 5.69
N VAL A 69 -2.57 33.20 4.62
CA VAL A 69 -2.33 33.67 3.24
C VAL A 69 -3.21 34.88 2.89
N LEU A 70 -4.48 34.90 3.30
CA LEU A 70 -5.36 36.05 3.11
C LEU A 70 -4.94 37.27 3.94
N ALA A 71 -4.21 37.07 5.04
CA ALA A 71 -3.61 38.12 5.84
C ALA A 71 -2.32 38.72 5.21
N GLY A 72 -1.78 38.08 4.16
CA GLY A 72 -0.61 38.57 3.42
C GLY A 72 0.62 37.67 3.53
N ASP A 73 0.51 36.50 4.15
CA ASP A 73 1.60 35.54 4.18
C ASP A 73 1.88 34.98 2.77
N PRO A 74 3.11 34.48 2.51
CA PRO A 74 3.44 33.75 1.28
C PRO A 74 2.67 32.44 1.20
N ALA A 75 2.78 31.74 0.06
CA ALA A 75 2.19 30.42 -0.11
C ALA A 75 2.59 29.46 1.02
N ARG A 76 1.64 28.64 1.47
CA ARG A 76 1.80 27.66 2.53
C ARG A 76 1.36 26.28 2.07
N THR A 77 2.04 25.26 2.57
CA THR A 77 1.65 23.87 2.38
C THR A 77 1.28 23.28 3.74
N VAL A 78 0.16 22.60 3.81
CA VAL A 78 -0.32 21.88 5.01
C VAL A 78 -0.88 20.53 4.63
N GLU A 79 -0.58 19.51 5.43
CA GLU A 79 -1.14 18.18 5.24
C GLU A 79 -2.56 18.15 5.80
N VAL A 80 -3.49 17.61 5.00
CA VAL A 80 -4.90 17.46 5.37
C VAL A 80 -5.39 16.06 5.06
N THR A 81 -6.09 15.43 6.00
CA THR A 81 -6.67 14.10 5.83
C THR A 81 -8.19 14.16 5.88
N PHE A 82 -8.84 13.59 4.88
CA PHE A 82 -10.28 13.41 4.83
C PHE A 82 -10.63 11.96 5.21
N PRO A 83 -11.39 11.74 6.31
CA PRO A 83 -11.56 10.40 6.88
C PRO A 83 -12.62 9.53 6.18
N SER A 84 -13.47 10.06 5.32
CA SER A 84 -14.62 9.33 4.78
C SER A 84 -14.83 9.56 3.29
N PRO A 85 -15.33 8.54 2.55
CA PRO A 85 -15.55 7.13 2.92
C PRO A 85 -14.27 6.28 2.90
N SER A 86 -13.26 6.69 2.13
CA SER A 86 -11.90 6.15 2.15
C SER A 86 -10.96 7.25 2.61
N PRO A 87 -10.10 7.01 3.62
CA PRO A 87 -9.14 8.02 4.05
C PRO A 87 -8.25 8.45 2.89
N ARG A 88 -8.23 9.76 2.60
CA ARG A 88 -7.32 10.35 1.61
C ARG A 88 -6.54 11.47 2.26
N THR A 89 -5.26 11.50 2.00
CA THR A 89 -4.35 12.53 2.53
C THR A 89 -3.83 13.37 1.38
N PHE A 90 -3.91 14.68 1.57
CA PHE A 90 -3.47 15.66 0.57
C PHE A 90 -2.45 16.61 1.19
N ASP A 91 -1.45 16.99 0.39
CA ASP A 91 -0.70 18.21 0.60
C ASP A 91 -1.51 19.36 0.00
N LEU A 92 -2.09 20.18 0.88
CA LEU A 92 -2.83 21.38 0.50
C LEU A 92 -1.87 22.54 0.37
N ILE A 93 -1.70 23.03 -0.85
CA ILE A 93 -0.98 24.25 -1.16
C ILE A 93 -1.98 25.41 -1.21
N VAL A 94 -1.80 26.40 -0.35
CA VAL A 94 -2.57 27.64 -0.35
C VAL A 94 -1.66 28.78 -0.81
N ALA A 95 -2.00 29.43 -1.93
CA ALA A 95 -1.19 30.49 -2.50
C ALA A 95 -2.05 31.75 -2.74
N PRO A 96 -1.46 32.98 -2.56
CA PRO A 96 -2.19 34.22 -2.76
C PRO A 96 -2.50 34.45 -4.24
N VAL A 97 -3.71 34.95 -4.50
CA VAL A 97 -4.15 35.41 -5.84
C VAL A 97 -4.43 36.91 -5.79
N PRO A 98 -3.85 37.70 -6.69
CA PRO A 98 -4.12 39.14 -6.73
C PRO A 98 -5.60 39.45 -6.96
N GLY A 99 -6.11 40.48 -6.28
CA GLY A 99 -7.54 40.81 -6.34
C GLY A 99 -8.04 41.24 -7.72
N ASP A 100 -7.16 41.85 -8.52
CA ASP A 100 -7.45 42.27 -9.90
C ASP A 100 -7.60 41.08 -10.85
N ALA A 101 -7.06 39.92 -10.50
CA ALA A 101 -7.29 38.67 -11.20
C ALA A 101 -8.68 38.07 -10.89
N LEU A 102 -9.25 38.38 -9.74
CA LEU A 102 -10.54 37.81 -9.27
C LEU A 102 -11.74 38.69 -9.58
N SER A 103 -11.55 39.98 -9.80
CA SER A 103 -12.64 40.93 -10.03
C SER A 103 -12.24 42.02 -11.04
N GLN A 104 -13.25 42.62 -11.70
CA GLN A 104 -13.05 43.76 -12.61
C GLN A 104 -12.80 45.08 -11.86
N SER A 105 -12.88 45.09 -10.53
CA SER A 105 -12.65 46.26 -9.71
C SER A 105 -11.15 46.41 -9.40
N SER A 106 -10.56 47.54 -9.73
CA SER A 106 -9.17 47.87 -9.41
C SER A 106 -8.89 47.96 -7.89
N SER A 107 -9.92 47.87 -7.06
CA SER A 107 -9.85 47.92 -5.59
C SER A 107 -10.16 46.54 -4.96
N ALA A 108 -10.18 45.48 -5.75
CA ALA A 108 -10.47 44.13 -5.25
C ALA A 108 -9.33 43.63 -4.35
N LYS A 109 -9.70 43.07 -3.18
CA LYS A 109 -8.75 42.45 -2.26
C LYS A 109 -8.26 41.11 -2.81
N ALA A 110 -7.03 40.74 -2.43
CA ALA A 110 -6.45 39.45 -2.78
C ALA A 110 -7.33 38.28 -2.27
N GLY A 111 -7.34 37.20 -3.03
CA GLY A 111 -7.91 35.93 -2.62
C GLY A 111 -6.82 34.87 -2.49
N ALA A 112 -7.22 33.61 -2.56
CA ALA A 112 -6.27 32.50 -2.55
C ALA A 112 -6.69 31.39 -3.52
N VAL A 113 -5.71 30.65 -4.03
CA VAL A 113 -5.88 29.37 -4.72
C VAL A 113 -5.45 28.24 -3.79
N LEU A 114 -6.25 27.22 -3.74
CA LEU A 114 -6.03 25.99 -2.99
C LEU A 114 -5.82 24.86 -4.00
N VAL A 115 -4.68 24.18 -3.93
CA VAL A 115 -4.37 23.00 -4.76
C VAL A 115 -4.16 21.83 -3.82
N PHE A 116 -4.88 20.72 -4.07
CA PHE A 116 -4.80 19.51 -3.25
C PHE A 116 -4.04 18.44 -4.01
N HIS A 117 -2.82 18.20 -3.61
CA HIS A 117 -1.99 17.13 -4.15
C HIS A 117 -2.22 15.85 -3.35
N ASP A 118 -2.75 14.79 -3.98
CA ASP A 118 -3.04 13.52 -3.31
C ASP A 118 -1.76 12.76 -3.04
N ILE A 119 -1.42 12.64 -1.76
CA ILE A 119 -0.25 11.89 -1.25
C ILE A 119 -0.66 10.61 -0.52
N THR A 120 -1.87 10.12 -0.77
CA THR A 120 -2.42 8.93 -0.07
C THR A 120 -1.56 7.70 -0.33
N ALA A 121 -1.17 7.48 -1.59
CA ALA A 121 -0.36 6.32 -1.96
C ALA A 121 1.03 6.35 -1.32
N GLU A 122 1.69 7.54 -1.33
CA GLU A 122 2.99 7.76 -0.70
C GLU A 122 2.92 7.52 0.81
N LYS A 123 1.91 8.08 1.48
CA LYS A 123 1.70 7.90 2.92
C LYS A 123 1.40 6.45 3.28
N MET A 124 0.60 5.76 2.48
CA MET A 124 0.35 4.33 2.66
C MET A 124 1.62 3.51 2.50
N ALA A 125 2.45 3.80 1.50
CA ALA A 125 3.71 3.11 1.28
C ALA A 125 4.68 3.35 2.45
N ASP A 126 4.81 4.58 2.93
CA ASP A 126 5.66 4.91 4.09
C ASP A 126 5.16 4.22 5.36
N GLN A 127 3.85 4.20 5.60
CA GLN A 127 3.25 3.50 6.73
C GLN A 127 3.49 1.99 6.65
N MET A 128 3.30 1.38 5.47
CA MET A 128 3.58 -0.05 5.25
C MET A 128 5.04 -0.38 5.54
N ARG A 129 5.99 0.48 5.11
CA ARG A 129 7.42 0.30 5.42
C ARG A 129 7.71 0.40 6.91
N ALA A 130 7.13 1.37 7.59
CA ALA A 130 7.29 1.53 9.03
C ALA A 130 6.72 0.32 9.81
N ASP A 131 5.51 -0.11 9.45
CA ASP A 131 4.86 -1.28 10.06
C ASP A 131 5.64 -2.57 9.77
N PHE A 132 6.18 -2.72 8.56
CA PHE A 132 7.04 -3.84 8.18
C PHE A 132 8.27 -3.93 9.08
N VAL A 133 9.03 -2.84 9.23
CA VAL A 133 10.22 -2.80 10.10
C VAL A 133 9.86 -3.11 11.57
N ALA A 134 8.76 -2.56 12.06
CA ALA A 134 8.28 -2.81 13.40
C ALA A 134 7.92 -4.30 13.61
N ASN A 135 7.15 -4.87 12.69
CA ASN A 135 6.73 -6.28 12.75
C ASN A 135 7.93 -7.23 12.67
N VAL A 136 8.86 -7.01 11.75
CA VAL A 136 10.10 -7.79 11.65
C VAL A 136 10.88 -7.76 12.96
N SER A 137 11.03 -6.56 13.53
CA SER A 137 11.74 -6.39 14.81
C SER A 137 11.08 -7.17 15.94
N HIS A 138 9.76 -7.21 16.00
CA HIS A 138 9.00 -7.96 16.98
C HIS A 138 9.11 -9.48 16.76
N GLU A 139 8.98 -9.94 15.51
CA GLU A 139 9.08 -11.36 15.16
C GLU A 139 10.49 -11.94 15.35
N LEU A 140 11.54 -11.13 15.25
CA LEU A 140 12.91 -11.54 15.56
C LEU A 140 13.22 -11.48 17.06
N ARG A 141 12.66 -10.51 17.79
CA ARG A 141 12.98 -10.32 19.23
C ARG A 141 12.44 -11.47 20.08
N SER A 142 11.27 -11.99 19.78
CA SER A 142 10.63 -13.05 20.55
C SER A 142 11.47 -14.35 20.59
N PRO A 143 11.83 -14.98 19.45
CA PRO A 143 12.66 -16.19 19.44
C PRO A 143 14.06 -15.93 19.97
N LEU A 144 14.64 -14.74 19.71
CA LEU A 144 15.94 -14.39 20.24
C LEU A 144 15.96 -14.35 21.78
N SER A 145 14.94 -13.74 22.38
CA SER A 145 14.77 -13.71 23.84
C SER A 145 14.61 -15.11 24.43
N ALA A 146 13.87 -15.99 23.74
CA ALA A 146 13.73 -17.38 24.13
C ALA A 146 15.05 -18.13 24.07
N LEU A 147 15.83 -17.95 22.98
CA LEU A 147 17.16 -18.55 22.85
C LEU A 147 18.11 -18.10 23.97
N VAL A 148 18.14 -16.81 24.29
CA VAL A 148 18.95 -16.28 25.40
C VAL A 148 18.53 -16.90 26.72
N GLY A 149 17.23 -16.98 27.02
CA GLY A 149 16.72 -17.59 28.26
C GLY A 149 17.06 -19.09 28.38
N PHE A 150 17.01 -19.85 27.26
CA PHE A 150 17.42 -21.25 27.25
C PHE A 150 18.93 -21.41 27.49
N ILE A 151 19.76 -20.54 26.89
CA ILE A 151 21.20 -20.52 27.12
C ILE A 151 21.52 -20.24 28.60
N GLU A 152 20.89 -19.23 29.20
CA GLU A 152 21.07 -18.90 30.63
C GLU A 152 20.63 -20.07 31.53
N THR A 153 19.52 -20.74 31.20
CA THR A 153 19.05 -21.91 31.93
C THR A 153 20.04 -23.07 31.87
N LEU A 154 20.62 -23.33 30.67
CA LEU A 154 21.60 -24.38 30.46
C LEU A 154 22.95 -24.08 31.16
N GLN A 155 23.34 -22.79 31.28
CA GLN A 155 24.54 -22.36 31.98
C GLN A 155 24.36 -22.32 33.51
N GLY A 156 23.12 -22.34 34.00
CA GLY A 156 22.78 -22.24 35.42
C GLY A 156 21.98 -23.44 35.95
N PRO A 157 20.65 -23.32 36.17
CA PRO A 157 19.87 -24.35 36.85
C PRO A 157 19.85 -25.73 36.19
N ALA A 158 20.01 -25.82 34.87
CA ALA A 158 20.04 -27.07 34.13
C ALA A 158 21.47 -27.55 33.79
N GLN A 159 22.49 -26.97 34.42
CA GLN A 159 23.87 -27.36 34.20
C GLN A 159 24.11 -28.81 34.68
N GLY A 160 24.44 -29.72 33.74
CA GLY A 160 24.64 -31.14 34.01
C GLY A 160 23.40 -32.03 33.90
N ASP A 161 22.21 -31.49 33.70
CA ASP A 161 20.99 -32.23 33.38
C ASP A 161 20.94 -32.54 31.89
N LYS A 162 21.27 -33.76 31.50
CA LYS A 162 21.34 -34.19 30.11
C LYS A 162 19.99 -34.18 29.42
N GLU A 163 18.91 -34.57 30.13
CA GLU A 163 17.57 -34.59 29.56
C GLU A 163 17.05 -33.19 29.28
N ALA A 164 17.26 -32.26 30.21
CA ALA A 164 16.96 -30.84 30.01
C ALA A 164 17.79 -30.25 28.86
N GLN A 165 19.09 -30.60 28.75
CA GLN A 165 19.97 -30.14 27.67
C GLN A 165 19.46 -30.57 26.29
N GLU A 166 19.14 -31.87 26.11
CA GLU A 166 18.62 -32.38 24.84
C GLU A 166 17.31 -31.69 24.45
N LYS A 167 16.41 -31.52 25.40
CA LYS A 167 15.13 -30.82 25.18
C LYS A 167 15.34 -29.36 24.77
N PHE A 168 16.17 -28.62 25.49
CA PHE A 168 16.41 -27.21 25.20
C PHE A 168 17.15 -27.00 23.89
N PHE A 169 18.14 -27.85 23.56
CA PHE A 169 18.80 -27.81 22.26
C PHE A 169 17.83 -28.08 21.12
N GLY A 170 16.88 -29.01 21.27
CA GLY A 170 15.84 -29.25 20.30
C GLY A 170 14.94 -28.01 20.06
N ILE A 171 14.52 -27.37 21.14
CA ILE A 171 13.71 -26.13 21.04
C ILE A 171 14.51 -24.99 20.39
N MET A 172 15.77 -24.81 20.82
CA MET A 172 16.65 -23.80 20.25
C MET A 172 16.91 -24.01 18.75
N ALA A 173 17.06 -25.24 18.29
CA ALA A 173 17.22 -25.56 16.87
C ALA A 173 15.96 -25.18 16.06
N VAL A 174 14.77 -25.43 16.60
CA VAL A 174 13.49 -25.04 15.97
C VAL A 174 13.37 -23.52 15.86
N GLU A 175 13.65 -22.79 16.95
CA GLU A 175 13.58 -21.31 16.96
C GLU A 175 14.63 -20.68 16.04
N ALA A 176 15.86 -21.18 16.04
CA ALA A 176 16.88 -20.74 15.11
C ALA A 176 16.50 -20.98 13.64
N GLY A 177 15.91 -22.15 13.34
CA GLY A 177 15.38 -22.46 12.02
C GLY A 177 14.22 -21.55 11.60
N ARG A 178 13.37 -21.13 12.55
CA ARG A 178 12.31 -20.15 12.30
C ARG A 178 12.90 -18.78 11.96
N MET A 179 13.89 -18.31 12.74
CA MET A 179 14.56 -17.04 12.47
C MET A 179 15.26 -17.03 11.10
N LYS A 180 15.94 -18.14 10.76
CA LYS A 180 16.60 -18.28 9.45
C LYS A 180 15.59 -18.09 8.31
N ARG A 181 14.47 -18.79 8.35
CA ARG A 181 13.40 -18.66 7.33
C ARG A 181 12.89 -17.23 7.23
N LEU A 182 12.62 -16.58 8.37
CA LEU A 182 12.15 -15.19 8.37
C LEU A 182 13.17 -14.27 7.68
N ILE A 183 14.45 -14.44 7.92
CA ILE A 183 15.50 -13.65 7.25
C ILE A 183 15.55 -13.94 5.74
N GLU A 184 15.42 -15.21 5.33
CA GLU A 184 15.38 -15.61 3.92
C GLU A 184 14.16 -14.98 3.21
N ASP A 185 12.98 -14.97 3.85
CA ASP A 185 11.77 -14.34 3.33
C ASP A 185 11.96 -12.81 3.15
N LEU A 186 12.63 -12.16 4.12
CA LEU A 186 12.94 -10.72 4.05
C LEU A 186 13.91 -10.38 2.91
N LEU A 187 14.95 -11.18 2.74
CA LEU A 187 15.92 -10.98 1.67
C LEU A 187 15.27 -11.19 0.30
N SER A 188 14.40 -12.20 0.18
CA SER A 188 13.63 -12.44 -1.04
C SER A 188 12.70 -11.29 -1.39
N LEU A 189 12.00 -10.71 -0.40
CA LEU A 189 11.15 -9.54 -0.62
C LEU A 189 11.97 -8.34 -1.12
N SER A 190 13.13 -8.09 -0.51
CA SER A 190 14.02 -7.01 -0.93
C SER A 190 14.55 -7.20 -2.36
N ALA A 191 14.82 -8.44 -2.77
CA ALA A 191 15.24 -8.74 -4.14
C ALA A 191 14.11 -8.47 -5.16
N ILE A 192 12.87 -8.85 -4.83
CA ILE A 192 11.69 -8.60 -5.67
C ILE A 192 11.45 -7.10 -5.86
N GLU A 193 11.57 -6.28 -4.81
CA GLU A 193 11.41 -4.82 -4.90
C GLU A 193 12.42 -4.18 -5.87
N VAL A 194 13.65 -4.70 -5.94
CA VAL A 194 14.69 -4.19 -6.85
C VAL A 194 14.40 -4.60 -8.30
N GLU A 195 13.83 -5.78 -8.53
CA GLU A 195 13.59 -6.35 -9.87
C GLU A 195 12.16 -6.13 -10.38
N GLU A 196 11.30 -5.45 -9.66
CA GLU A 196 9.88 -5.22 -10.00
C GLU A 196 9.64 -4.74 -11.44
N HIS A 197 10.63 -4.06 -12.04
CA HIS A 197 10.50 -3.48 -13.39
C HIS A 197 11.09 -4.36 -14.49
N VAL A 198 11.62 -5.55 -14.17
CA VAL A 198 12.22 -6.47 -15.16
C VAL A 198 11.22 -7.57 -15.47
N ALA A 199 10.59 -7.49 -16.66
CA ALA A 199 9.68 -8.54 -17.09
C ALA A 199 10.45 -9.86 -17.33
N PRO A 200 10.03 -10.99 -16.75
CA PRO A 200 10.67 -12.28 -16.97
C PRO A 200 10.55 -12.71 -18.44
N GLN A 201 11.61 -13.32 -18.97
CA GLN A 201 11.67 -13.74 -20.38
C GLN A 201 11.67 -15.28 -20.53
N ASP A 202 11.87 -16.02 -19.46
CA ASP A 202 11.95 -17.46 -19.50
C ASP A 202 10.58 -18.13 -19.61
N ARG A 203 10.50 -19.22 -20.37
CA ARG A 203 9.29 -20.02 -20.51
C ARG A 203 9.33 -21.23 -19.59
N VAL A 204 8.51 -21.18 -18.57
CA VAL A 204 8.48 -22.13 -17.47
C VAL A 204 7.30 -23.10 -17.60
N ARG A 205 7.52 -24.39 -17.29
CA ARG A 205 6.48 -25.41 -17.15
C ARG A 205 5.97 -25.42 -15.72
N VAL A 206 4.89 -24.71 -15.46
CA VAL A 206 4.36 -24.50 -14.10
C VAL A 206 3.97 -25.83 -13.43
N VAL A 207 3.46 -26.80 -14.20
CA VAL A 207 3.04 -28.11 -13.65
C VAL A 207 4.25 -28.86 -13.07
N GLU A 208 5.37 -28.90 -13.81
CA GLU A 208 6.62 -29.55 -13.36
C GLU A 208 7.16 -28.92 -12.06
N LEU A 209 7.08 -27.57 -11.96
CA LEU A 209 7.48 -26.85 -10.73
C LEU A 209 6.58 -27.20 -9.55
N ILE A 210 5.26 -27.23 -9.77
CA ILE A 210 4.28 -27.58 -8.72
C ILE A 210 4.52 -29.00 -8.23
N GLU A 211 4.70 -29.96 -9.14
CA GLU A 211 4.97 -31.36 -8.79
C GLU A 211 6.26 -31.49 -7.94
N GLY A 212 7.34 -30.83 -8.35
CA GLY A 212 8.59 -30.82 -7.59
C GLY A 212 8.46 -30.20 -6.20
N VAL A 213 7.69 -29.13 -6.07
CA VAL A 213 7.41 -28.52 -4.76
C VAL A 213 6.57 -29.45 -3.89
N VAL A 214 5.50 -30.04 -4.43
CA VAL A 214 4.61 -30.98 -3.72
C VAL A 214 5.39 -32.19 -3.25
N GLU A 215 6.26 -32.78 -4.09
CA GLU A 215 7.14 -33.88 -3.72
C GLU A 215 8.05 -33.51 -2.54
N SER A 216 8.67 -32.32 -2.60
CA SER A 216 9.55 -31.83 -1.52
C SER A 216 8.85 -31.63 -0.18
N LEU A 217 7.57 -31.33 -0.20
CA LEU A 217 6.73 -31.09 1.01
C LEU A 217 5.95 -32.33 1.48
N GLY A 218 6.02 -33.43 0.74
CA GLY A 218 5.24 -34.65 0.99
C GLY A 218 5.43 -35.21 2.39
N GLN A 219 6.67 -35.32 2.89
CA GLN A 219 6.94 -35.80 4.25
C GLN A 219 6.30 -34.92 5.34
N GLY A 220 6.29 -33.58 5.14
CA GLY A 220 5.65 -32.64 6.07
C GLY A 220 4.13 -32.80 6.08
N ALA A 221 3.52 -33.06 4.94
CA ALA A 221 2.09 -33.31 4.81
C ALA A 221 1.71 -34.64 5.45
N GLU A 222 2.46 -35.71 5.17
CA GLU A 222 2.24 -37.04 5.77
C GLU A 222 2.36 -37.04 7.29
N ALA A 223 3.31 -36.29 7.85
CA ALA A 223 3.47 -36.13 9.30
C ALA A 223 2.22 -35.49 9.96
N LYS A 224 1.42 -34.74 9.19
CA LYS A 224 0.12 -34.19 9.60
C LYS A 224 -1.09 -35.01 9.18
N ASP A 225 -0.88 -36.23 8.65
CA ASP A 225 -1.95 -37.05 8.06
C ASP A 225 -2.72 -36.29 6.95
N MET A 226 -2.01 -35.52 6.15
CA MET A 226 -2.56 -34.75 5.03
C MET A 226 -2.03 -35.26 3.68
N LYS A 227 -2.83 -35.11 2.63
CA LYS A 227 -2.43 -35.39 1.25
C LYS A 227 -2.43 -34.10 0.42
N VAL A 228 -1.41 -33.94 -0.41
CA VAL A 228 -1.39 -32.86 -1.42
C VAL A 228 -1.56 -33.50 -2.79
N ILE A 229 -2.54 -33.04 -3.56
CA ILE A 229 -2.85 -33.54 -4.90
C ILE A 229 -2.71 -32.39 -5.90
N VAL A 230 -2.06 -32.67 -7.03
CA VAL A 230 -1.99 -31.79 -8.18
C VAL A 230 -3.05 -32.18 -9.19
N ASP A 231 -3.95 -31.26 -9.51
CA ASP A 231 -4.99 -31.40 -10.54
C ASP A 231 -4.68 -30.45 -11.68
N ALA A 232 -3.94 -30.94 -12.68
CA ALA A 232 -3.47 -30.17 -13.82
C ALA A 232 -3.84 -30.88 -15.14
N SER A 233 -4.01 -30.11 -16.21
CA SER A 233 -4.15 -30.67 -17.56
C SER A 233 -2.78 -30.96 -18.14
N GLU A 234 -2.65 -32.13 -18.86
CA GLU A 234 -1.42 -32.45 -19.59
C GLU A 234 -1.06 -31.41 -20.66
N ASP A 235 -2.05 -30.71 -21.21
CA ASP A 235 -1.89 -29.65 -22.22
C ASP A 235 -1.67 -28.25 -21.63
N THR A 236 -1.27 -28.13 -20.35
CA THR A 236 -1.00 -26.84 -19.74
C THR A 236 0.14 -26.12 -20.45
N PRO A 237 -0.09 -24.89 -20.99
CA PRO A 237 0.94 -24.17 -21.73
C PRO A 237 2.06 -23.67 -20.80
N LYS A 238 3.24 -23.44 -21.37
CA LYS A 238 4.32 -22.74 -20.66
C LYS A 238 3.93 -21.29 -20.44
N VAL A 239 4.28 -20.75 -19.30
CA VAL A 239 4.10 -19.33 -18.95
C VAL A 239 5.43 -18.59 -18.97
N LEU A 240 5.40 -17.29 -19.19
CA LEU A 240 6.57 -16.44 -18.95
C LEU A 240 6.68 -16.20 -17.44
N GLY A 241 7.86 -16.45 -16.88
CA GLY A 241 8.08 -16.32 -15.45
C GLY A 241 9.50 -16.65 -15.03
N ASP A 242 9.89 -16.20 -13.84
CA ASP A 242 11.09 -16.63 -13.18
C ASP A 242 10.79 -17.94 -12.42
N SER A 243 11.57 -19.00 -12.68
CA SER A 243 11.35 -20.32 -12.08
C SER A 243 11.51 -20.32 -10.57
N ASP A 244 12.48 -19.57 -10.04
CA ASP A 244 12.81 -19.55 -8.62
C ASP A 244 11.75 -18.78 -7.83
N LEU A 245 11.27 -17.65 -8.37
CA LEU A 245 10.16 -16.88 -7.80
C LEU A 245 8.86 -17.67 -7.84
N LEU A 246 8.57 -18.37 -8.93
CA LEU A 246 7.38 -19.23 -9.03
C LEU A 246 7.44 -20.40 -8.04
N VAL A 247 8.59 -21.07 -7.90
CA VAL A 247 8.80 -22.12 -6.88
C VAL A 247 8.56 -21.56 -5.48
N GLN A 248 9.05 -20.36 -5.19
CA GLN A 248 8.86 -19.72 -3.89
C GLN A 248 7.38 -19.44 -3.60
N VAL A 249 6.65 -18.86 -4.56
CA VAL A 249 5.20 -18.61 -4.42
C VAL A 249 4.44 -19.91 -4.17
N ILE A 250 4.68 -20.93 -4.99
CA ILE A 250 4.00 -22.22 -4.89
C ILE A 250 4.31 -22.87 -3.54
N ARG A 251 5.59 -22.88 -3.13
CA ARG A 251 6.02 -23.42 -1.84
C ARG A 251 5.32 -22.72 -0.68
N ASN A 252 5.33 -21.40 -0.64
CA ASN A 252 4.68 -20.62 0.42
C ASN A 252 3.18 -20.92 0.53
N LEU A 253 2.49 -21.03 -0.60
CA LEU A 253 1.05 -21.33 -0.60
C LEU A 253 0.76 -22.77 -0.14
N VAL A 254 1.54 -23.75 -0.60
CA VAL A 254 1.36 -25.15 -0.22
C VAL A 254 1.76 -25.39 1.24
N GLU A 255 2.87 -24.82 1.71
CA GLU A 255 3.27 -24.86 3.13
C GLU A 255 2.20 -24.24 4.03
N ASN A 256 1.65 -23.08 3.67
CA ASN A 256 0.54 -22.47 4.41
C ASN A 256 -0.70 -23.37 4.44
N ALA A 257 -1.05 -23.97 3.30
CA ALA A 257 -2.19 -24.86 3.24
C ALA A 257 -2.00 -26.11 4.12
N ILE A 258 -0.78 -26.66 4.18
CA ILE A 258 -0.44 -27.76 5.09
C ILE A 258 -0.43 -27.27 6.54
N PHE A 259 0.14 -26.09 6.81
CA PHE A 259 0.29 -25.58 8.17
C PHE A 259 -1.06 -25.27 8.83
N TYR A 260 -1.97 -24.59 8.13
CA TYR A 260 -3.29 -24.22 8.63
C TYR A 260 -4.35 -25.30 8.39
N GLY A 261 -4.04 -26.29 7.55
CA GLY A 261 -4.93 -27.42 7.27
C GLY A 261 -5.18 -28.30 8.50
N ARG A 262 -6.32 -28.95 8.53
CA ARG A 262 -6.67 -29.94 9.58
C ARG A 262 -6.09 -31.29 9.24
N ALA A 263 -5.63 -32.02 10.25
CA ALA A 263 -5.20 -33.43 10.08
C ALA A 263 -6.29 -34.28 9.43
N GLY A 264 -5.92 -35.22 8.60
CA GLY A 264 -6.84 -36.08 7.88
C GLY A 264 -7.53 -35.44 6.67
N THR A 265 -7.11 -34.24 6.25
CA THR A 265 -7.67 -33.53 5.10
C THR A 265 -6.74 -33.55 3.88
N GLN A 266 -7.25 -33.05 2.75
CA GLN A 266 -6.53 -33.00 1.49
C GLN A 266 -6.36 -31.52 1.03
N VAL A 267 -5.17 -31.18 0.52
CA VAL A 267 -4.89 -29.95 -0.21
C VAL A 267 -4.88 -30.27 -1.70
N THR A 268 -5.64 -29.53 -2.49
CA THR A 268 -5.65 -29.69 -3.95
C THR A 268 -5.08 -28.43 -4.61
N VAL A 269 -4.01 -28.61 -5.39
CA VAL A 269 -3.44 -27.57 -6.23
C VAL A 269 -3.99 -27.73 -7.63
N THR A 270 -4.82 -26.79 -8.07
CA THR A 270 -5.49 -26.87 -9.38
C THR A 270 -4.82 -25.91 -10.37
N VAL A 271 -4.44 -26.44 -11.54
CA VAL A 271 -3.87 -25.65 -12.64
C VAL A 271 -4.83 -25.68 -13.83
N ARG A 272 -5.25 -24.52 -14.28
CA ARG A 272 -6.17 -24.36 -15.42
C ARG A 272 -5.67 -23.28 -16.35
N PRO A 273 -5.68 -23.49 -17.69
CA PRO A 273 -5.44 -22.41 -18.64
C PRO A 273 -6.59 -21.40 -18.56
N MET A 274 -6.25 -20.11 -18.61
CA MET A 274 -7.22 -19.01 -18.67
C MET A 274 -6.94 -18.17 -19.92
N ASP A 275 -7.94 -17.96 -20.76
CA ASP A 275 -7.79 -17.19 -22.02
C ASP A 275 -7.57 -15.70 -21.80
N ARG A 276 -7.99 -15.13 -20.67
CA ARG A 276 -7.72 -13.75 -20.21
C ARG A 276 -8.06 -13.60 -18.72
N LEU A 277 -7.22 -12.87 -17.98
CA LEU A 277 -7.64 -12.25 -16.72
C LEU A 277 -8.57 -11.07 -17.05
N ALA A 278 -9.81 -11.11 -16.58
CA ALA A 278 -10.85 -10.12 -16.89
C ALA A 278 -10.56 -8.70 -16.34
N GLU A 279 -9.49 -8.50 -15.59
CA GLU A 279 -9.24 -7.26 -14.83
C GLU A 279 -7.97 -6.48 -15.20
N THR A 280 -7.12 -6.99 -16.07
CA THR A 280 -5.97 -6.20 -16.56
C THR A 280 -6.26 -5.70 -17.97
N GLY A 281 -6.77 -4.47 -18.08
CA GLY A 281 -7.08 -3.81 -19.36
C GLY A 281 -5.86 -3.45 -20.24
N GLY A 282 -4.78 -4.24 -20.18
CA GLY A 282 -3.64 -4.16 -21.08
C GLY A 282 -3.64 -5.30 -22.09
N PRO A 283 -3.07 -5.10 -23.30
CA PRO A 283 -2.86 -6.21 -24.24
C PRO A 283 -1.90 -7.18 -23.58
N GLY A 284 -2.40 -8.40 -23.27
CA GLY A 284 -1.57 -9.50 -22.80
C GLY A 284 -0.53 -9.84 -23.88
N VAL A 285 0.74 -9.72 -23.54
CA VAL A 285 1.85 -10.33 -24.24
C VAL A 285 2.20 -11.62 -23.50
#